data_4f92f38837da5ef131efad533082e7ac
#
_entry.id   4f92f38837da5ef131efad533082e7ac
#
_cell.length_a   1.000
_cell.length_b   1.000
_cell.length_c   1.000
_cell.angle_alpha   90.00
_cell.angle_beta   90.00
_cell.angle_gamma   90.00
#
_symmetry.space_group_name_H-M   'P 1'
#
loop_
_entity.id
_entity.type
_entity.pdbx_description
1 polymer ?
#
loop_
_entity_poly.entity_id
_entity_poly.type
_entity_poly.pdbx_seq_one_letter_code
_entity_poly.pdbx_strand_id
1 'polypeptide(L)'
;MSLESEIKRRRTFAIISHPDAGKTTLTEKFLLYGGAIAQAGQVKGKKNTRAATSDWMEIEKQRGISVTSSVMQFQYEGFCINILDTPGHQDFSEDTYRTLMAADSAVMVIDAAKGVEAQTRKLFKVCAMRDIPIFTFINKMDREARDPFELCEELEHELGIDTYAVNWPIGCGKEFKGVYDRQNRKVIHFTSNTNARAATATEIEPDDPALADLIGADKREQLMGEIELLDGASCDFDLERVRHGKLSPVFFGSALTNFGVEPFLEEFLRMTTAPLPRKAGDEVIDSFDPDFSAFVFKIQANMNKAHRDRIAFMRVVSGKFEADREVYHVQGKKKIRLSRPQQLMAAEREIIEEAYAGDIIGVFDPGIFSIGDTLCAPGKKFQFDPIPTFAPEHFERIRSVDTMKRKQFLKGVEQIAQEGAIQIFKTPYSGMEEVIVGVVGTLQFDVLEYRLRSEYNVELYKEGLPYEYLRWIVKEDEDAPALKEEDLLLPNDAKLVEDYKGNQLLLFASQWSIQWVQDRNKNLTLAEFGGAKF
;
A
#
# COMPACT_ATOMS: atom_id res chain seq x y z
N MET A 1 -22.94 -20.44 -2.41
CA MET A 1 -21.59 -21.07 -2.41
C MET A 1 -21.20 -21.41 -0.97
N SER A 2 -20.31 -22.38 -0.74
CA SER A 2 -19.81 -22.64 0.62
C SER A 2 -18.89 -21.51 1.09
N LEU A 3 -18.70 -21.36 2.41
CA LEU A 3 -17.74 -20.39 2.98
C LEU A 3 -16.34 -20.57 2.37
N GLU A 4 -15.87 -21.79 2.32
CA GLU A 4 -14.56 -22.15 1.76
C GLU A 4 -14.43 -21.74 0.27
N SER A 5 -15.46 -21.96 -0.54
CA SER A 5 -15.49 -21.59 -1.95
C SER A 5 -15.43 -20.06 -2.12
N GLU A 6 -16.14 -19.31 -1.28
CA GLU A 6 -16.11 -17.85 -1.30
C GLU A 6 -14.72 -17.31 -0.90
N ILE A 7 -14.07 -17.89 0.11
CA ILE A 7 -12.74 -17.48 0.53
C ILE A 7 -11.70 -17.80 -0.56
N LYS A 8 -11.74 -19.01 -1.14
CA LYS A 8 -10.77 -19.46 -2.17
C LYS A 8 -10.74 -18.59 -3.42
N ARG A 9 -11.83 -17.94 -3.78
CA ARG A 9 -11.87 -17.07 -4.97
C ARG A 9 -11.41 -15.63 -4.72
N ARG A 10 -11.07 -15.25 -3.49
CA ARG A 10 -10.63 -13.89 -3.16
C ARG A 10 -9.15 -13.70 -3.37
N ARG A 11 -8.81 -12.55 -3.95
CA ARG A 11 -7.44 -12.10 -4.19
C ARG A 11 -7.32 -10.66 -3.73
N THR A 12 -6.45 -10.40 -2.77
CA THR A 12 -6.23 -9.05 -2.23
C THR A 12 -4.76 -8.72 -2.35
N PHE A 13 -4.45 -7.78 -3.21
CA PHE A 13 -3.07 -7.40 -3.48
C PHE A 13 -2.86 -5.91 -3.52
N ALA A 14 -1.66 -5.49 -3.19
CA ALA A 14 -1.23 -4.11 -3.31
C ALA A 14 -0.38 -3.92 -4.56
N ILE A 15 -0.46 -2.74 -5.16
CA ILE A 15 0.43 -2.34 -6.26
C ILE A 15 1.44 -1.34 -5.71
N ILE A 16 2.72 -1.70 -5.80
CA ILE A 16 3.85 -0.91 -5.31
C ILE A 16 4.76 -0.50 -6.46
N SER A 17 5.32 0.69 -6.38
CA SER A 17 6.26 1.19 -7.38
C SER A 17 6.98 2.44 -6.92
N HIS A 18 8.06 2.81 -7.62
CA HIS A 18 8.55 4.18 -7.63
C HIS A 18 7.56 5.12 -8.33
N PRO A 19 7.51 6.43 -8.00
CA PRO A 19 6.71 7.41 -8.73
C PRO A 19 6.97 7.34 -10.25
N ASP A 20 5.91 7.55 -11.03
CA ASP A 20 5.94 7.53 -12.50
C ASP A 20 6.27 6.17 -13.17
N ALA A 21 6.45 5.06 -12.44
CA ALA A 21 6.66 3.75 -13.05
C ALA A 21 5.44 3.22 -13.83
N GLY A 22 4.27 3.83 -13.64
CA GLY A 22 3.03 3.52 -14.35
C GLY A 22 2.02 2.71 -13.54
N LYS A 23 2.16 2.72 -12.21
CA LYS A 23 1.27 2.06 -11.26
C LYS A 23 -0.21 2.38 -11.52
N THR A 24 -0.59 3.65 -11.46
CA THR A 24 -1.98 4.10 -11.64
C THR A 24 -2.52 3.71 -13.03
N THR A 25 -1.67 3.73 -14.07
CA THR A 25 -2.07 3.26 -15.41
C THR A 25 -2.38 1.77 -15.39
N LEU A 26 -1.56 0.96 -14.72
CA LEU A 26 -1.80 -0.49 -14.61
C LEU A 26 -3.08 -0.78 -13.81
N THR A 27 -3.29 -0.09 -12.69
CA THR A 27 -4.52 -0.19 -11.88
C THR A 27 -5.77 0.10 -12.71
N GLU A 28 -5.77 1.21 -13.47
CA GLU A 28 -6.87 1.57 -14.38
C GLU A 28 -7.14 0.49 -15.45
N LYS A 29 -6.09 -0.18 -15.93
CA LYS A 29 -6.25 -1.28 -16.88
C LYS A 29 -6.90 -2.51 -16.24
N PHE A 30 -6.51 -2.88 -15.03
CA PHE A 30 -7.17 -3.98 -14.32
C PHE A 30 -8.66 -3.71 -14.10
N LEU A 31 -9.02 -2.48 -13.70
CA LEU A 31 -10.42 -2.08 -13.55
C LEU A 31 -11.17 -2.12 -14.89
N LEU A 32 -10.50 -1.79 -16.00
CA LEU A 32 -11.07 -1.85 -17.34
C LEU A 32 -11.34 -3.29 -17.78
N TYR A 33 -10.39 -4.22 -17.56
CA TYR A 33 -10.58 -5.65 -17.85
C TYR A 33 -11.69 -6.25 -16.98
N GLY A 34 -11.74 -5.91 -15.71
CA GLY A 34 -12.83 -6.31 -14.81
C GLY A 34 -14.19 -5.68 -15.10
N GLY A 35 -14.27 -4.78 -16.09
CA GLY A 35 -15.51 -4.09 -16.44
C GLY A 35 -16.01 -3.08 -15.41
N ALA A 36 -15.20 -2.80 -14.38
CA ALA A 36 -15.53 -1.86 -13.31
C ALA A 36 -15.54 -0.40 -13.80
N ILE A 37 -14.81 -0.10 -14.87
CA ILE A 37 -14.81 1.20 -15.54
C ILE A 37 -14.99 1.03 -17.06
N ALA A 38 -15.65 1.98 -17.71
CA ALA A 38 -15.88 1.94 -19.16
C ALA A 38 -14.67 2.40 -19.98
N GLN A 39 -13.83 3.28 -19.40
CA GLN A 39 -12.61 3.81 -20.02
C GLN A 39 -11.57 4.10 -18.95
N ALA A 40 -10.32 3.74 -19.19
CA ALA A 40 -9.22 4.05 -18.30
C ALA A 40 -8.91 5.56 -18.30
N GLY A 41 -8.65 6.12 -17.13
CA GLY A 41 -8.18 7.49 -16.97
C GLY A 41 -6.69 7.63 -17.29
N GLN A 42 -6.19 8.87 -17.40
CA GLN A 42 -4.78 9.18 -17.62
C GLN A 42 -4.27 10.13 -16.54
N VAL A 43 -3.11 9.81 -15.96
CA VAL A 43 -2.48 10.59 -14.88
C VAL A 43 -1.89 11.90 -15.40
N LYS A 44 -1.37 11.92 -16.62
CA LYS A 44 -0.81 13.12 -17.28
C LYS A 44 -1.57 13.41 -18.56
N GLY A 45 -2.55 14.30 -18.50
CA GLY A 45 -3.34 14.69 -19.65
C GLY A 45 -3.45 16.20 -19.82
N LYS A 46 -3.53 16.65 -21.08
CA LYS A 46 -3.94 18.01 -21.42
C LYS A 46 -5.31 18.28 -20.82
N LYS A 47 -5.64 19.54 -20.53
CA LYS A 47 -6.82 20.08 -19.81
C LYS A 47 -8.21 19.42 -19.97
N ASN A 48 -8.37 18.37 -20.77
CA ASN A 48 -9.64 17.69 -21.06
C ASN A 48 -9.61 16.17 -20.85
N THR A 49 -8.62 15.59 -20.18
CA THR A 49 -8.54 14.15 -19.88
C THR A 49 -9.14 13.84 -18.52
N ARG A 50 -9.88 12.73 -18.42
CA ARG A 50 -10.48 12.21 -17.18
C ARG A 50 -9.37 11.85 -16.20
N ALA A 51 -9.48 12.31 -14.94
CA ALA A 51 -8.57 11.92 -13.87
C ALA A 51 -8.69 10.40 -13.58
N ALA A 52 -7.63 9.80 -13.03
CA ALA A 52 -7.65 8.40 -12.63
C ALA A 52 -8.71 8.15 -11.55
N THR A 53 -9.33 6.98 -11.56
CA THR A 53 -10.39 6.60 -10.60
C THR A 53 -9.84 6.52 -9.17
N SER A 54 -8.55 6.18 -9.01
CA SER A 54 -7.85 6.12 -7.73
C SER A 54 -7.61 7.50 -7.10
N ASP A 55 -7.48 8.57 -7.90
CA ASP A 55 -7.16 9.91 -7.43
C ASP A 55 -8.45 10.71 -7.17
N TRP A 56 -8.98 10.62 -5.97
CA TRP A 56 -10.26 11.24 -5.62
C TRP A 56 -10.11 12.62 -4.93
N MET A 57 -8.98 12.89 -4.28
CA MET A 57 -8.73 14.18 -3.63
C MET A 57 -8.39 15.26 -4.66
N GLU A 58 -8.88 16.48 -4.41
CA GLU A 58 -8.60 17.61 -5.31
C GLU A 58 -7.10 17.96 -5.37
N ILE A 59 -6.36 17.79 -4.27
CA ILE A 59 -4.91 18.00 -4.23
C ILE A 59 -4.15 16.96 -5.06
N GLU A 60 -4.63 15.71 -5.12
CA GLU A 60 -4.08 14.66 -5.98
C GLU A 60 -4.22 15.03 -7.46
N LYS A 61 -5.42 15.48 -7.85
CA LYS A 61 -5.72 15.93 -9.21
C LYS A 61 -4.92 17.15 -9.64
N GLN A 62 -4.72 18.11 -8.72
CA GLN A 62 -3.95 19.33 -8.99
C GLN A 62 -2.45 19.05 -9.12
N ARG A 63 -1.90 18.18 -8.31
CA ARG A 63 -0.47 17.85 -8.29
C ARG A 63 -0.11 16.67 -9.20
N GLY A 64 -1.08 15.84 -9.60
CA GLY A 64 -0.88 14.63 -10.40
C GLY A 64 -0.09 13.55 -9.66
N ILE A 65 -0.23 13.47 -8.33
CA ILE A 65 0.37 12.45 -7.47
C ILE A 65 -0.69 11.89 -6.52
N SER A 66 -0.70 10.58 -6.30
CA SER A 66 -1.54 9.95 -5.29
C SER A 66 -0.98 10.22 -3.90
N VAL A 67 -1.82 10.69 -3.00
CA VAL A 67 -1.49 11.07 -1.62
C VAL A 67 -1.94 10.00 -0.63
N THR A 68 -3.08 9.35 -0.92
CA THR A 68 -3.66 8.32 -0.07
C THR A 68 -3.88 7.03 -0.85
N SER A 69 -3.80 5.90 -0.13
CA SER A 69 -4.15 4.59 -0.72
C SER A 69 -5.63 4.53 -1.05
N SER A 70 -5.96 3.91 -2.18
CA SER A 70 -7.33 3.64 -2.59
C SER A 70 -7.60 2.14 -2.54
N VAL A 71 -8.82 1.78 -2.17
CA VAL A 71 -9.31 0.39 -2.20
C VAL A 71 -10.32 0.27 -3.32
N MET A 72 -10.13 -0.69 -4.20
CA MET A 72 -11.03 -0.93 -5.32
C MET A 72 -11.31 -2.41 -5.43
N GLN A 73 -12.55 -2.77 -5.76
CA GLN A 73 -12.96 -4.16 -5.92
C GLN A 73 -13.64 -4.37 -7.27
N PHE A 74 -13.43 -5.54 -7.84
CA PHE A 74 -14.13 -6.00 -9.04
C PHE A 74 -14.07 -7.53 -9.14
N GLN A 75 -14.84 -8.08 -10.08
CA GLN A 75 -14.81 -9.50 -10.38
C GLN A 75 -14.20 -9.74 -11.75
N TYR A 76 -13.36 -10.78 -11.85
CA TYR A 76 -12.73 -11.18 -13.10
C TYR A 76 -12.50 -12.70 -13.08
N GLU A 77 -12.96 -13.41 -14.11
CA GLU A 77 -12.82 -14.87 -14.29
C GLU A 77 -13.15 -15.72 -13.05
N GLY A 78 -14.23 -15.35 -12.35
CA GLY A 78 -14.68 -16.05 -11.14
C GLY A 78 -13.94 -15.66 -9.86
N PHE A 79 -12.87 -14.87 -9.94
CA PHE A 79 -12.19 -14.28 -8.80
C PHE A 79 -12.88 -12.99 -8.33
N CYS A 80 -12.87 -12.79 -7.03
CA CYS A 80 -13.21 -11.51 -6.39
C CYS A 80 -11.90 -10.81 -6.01
N ILE A 81 -11.64 -9.70 -6.67
CA ILE A 81 -10.34 -9.02 -6.64
C ILE A 81 -10.45 -7.73 -5.85
N ASN A 82 -9.59 -7.57 -4.84
CA ASN A 82 -9.41 -6.35 -4.08
C ASN A 82 -8.03 -5.77 -4.41
N ILE A 83 -8.00 -4.61 -5.04
CA ILE A 83 -6.78 -3.85 -5.30
C ILE A 83 -6.59 -2.79 -4.23
N LEU A 84 -5.40 -2.77 -3.66
CA LEU A 84 -4.91 -1.73 -2.78
C LEU A 84 -3.93 -0.87 -3.58
N ASP A 85 -4.42 0.23 -4.15
CA ASP A 85 -3.57 1.18 -4.87
C ASP A 85 -2.87 2.10 -3.88
N THR A 86 -1.54 2.01 -3.79
CA THR A 86 -0.75 2.73 -2.78
C THR A 86 -0.16 4.02 -3.35
N PRO A 87 0.11 5.06 -2.52
CA PRO A 87 0.88 6.21 -2.99
C PRO A 87 2.27 5.80 -3.50
N GLY A 88 2.68 6.35 -4.63
CA GLY A 88 4.03 6.10 -5.17
C GLY A 88 5.12 6.96 -4.51
N HIS A 89 4.77 8.13 -3.97
CA HIS A 89 5.72 9.08 -3.41
C HIS A 89 6.21 8.66 -2.03
N GLN A 90 7.51 8.80 -1.79
CA GLN A 90 8.16 8.39 -0.53
C GLN A 90 7.58 9.08 0.71
N ASP A 91 7.10 10.31 0.59
CA ASP A 91 6.53 11.08 1.69
C ASP A 91 5.26 10.42 2.28
N PHE A 92 4.61 9.53 1.52
CA PHE A 92 3.41 8.79 1.95
C PHE A 92 3.68 7.31 2.21
N SER A 93 4.94 6.94 2.47
CA SER A 93 5.35 5.55 2.68
C SER A 93 4.67 4.89 3.89
N GLU A 94 4.31 5.64 4.92
CA GLU A 94 3.59 5.11 6.09
C GLU A 94 2.18 4.62 5.74
N ASP A 95 1.43 5.36 4.89
CA ASP A 95 0.12 4.90 4.40
C ASP A 95 0.26 3.66 3.51
N THR A 96 1.31 3.63 2.67
CA THR A 96 1.65 2.46 1.85
C THR A 96 1.94 1.24 2.73
N TYR A 97 2.74 1.40 3.78
CA TYR A 97 3.07 0.31 4.70
C TYR A 97 1.82 -0.26 5.37
N ARG A 98 0.96 0.61 5.94
CA ARG A 98 -0.29 0.17 6.58
C ARG A 98 -1.20 -0.58 5.60
N THR A 99 -1.27 -0.10 4.38
CA THR A 99 -2.05 -0.72 3.30
C THR A 99 -1.48 -2.08 2.92
N LEU A 100 -0.15 -2.22 2.84
CA LEU A 100 0.52 -3.49 2.62
C LEU A 100 0.22 -4.51 3.72
N MET A 101 -0.04 -4.08 4.96
CA MET A 101 -0.46 -4.97 6.04
C MET A 101 -1.81 -5.65 5.78
N ALA A 102 -2.63 -5.11 4.89
CA ALA A 102 -3.91 -5.69 4.49
C ALA A 102 -3.83 -6.56 3.22
N ALA A 103 -2.69 -6.57 2.53
CA ALA A 103 -2.49 -7.34 1.30
C ALA A 103 -2.02 -8.77 1.56
N ASP A 104 -2.38 -9.69 0.66
CA ASP A 104 -1.91 -11.09 0.63
C ASP A 104 -0.81 -11.31 -0.40
N SER A 105 -0.63 -10.38 -1.34
CA SER A 105 0.44 -10.35 -2.33
C SER A 105 0.71 -8.93 -2.79
N ALA A 106 1.81 -8.72 -3.52
CA ALA A 106 2.15 -7.44 -4.09
C ALA A 106 2.49 -7.56 -5.58
N VAL A 107 2.06 -6.57 -6.35
CA VAL A 107 2.52 -6.33 -7.72
C VAL A 107 3.51 -5.18 -7.69
N MET A 108 4.76 -5.47 -7.98
CA MET A 108 5.84 -4.49 -8.05
C MET A 108 6.01 -4.02 -9.50
N VAL A 109 5.76 -2.73 -9.73
CA VAL A 109 5.87 -2.15 -11.08
C VAL A 109 7.21 -1.44 -11.24
N ILE A 110 7.97 -1.86 -12.24
CA ILE A 110 9.31 -1.36 -12.58
C ILE A 110 9.27 -0.64 -13.92
N ASP A 111 9.91 0.51 -14.02
CA ASP A 111 10.14 1.20 -15.30
C ASP A 111 11.29 0.52 -16.06
N ALA A 112 11.03 -0.03 -17.24
CA ALA A 112 12.01 -0.78 -18.03
C ALA A 112 13.27 0.03 -18.40
N ALA A 113 13.17 1.36 -18.45
CA ALA A 113 14.32 2.23 -18.73
C ALA A 113 15.15 2.54 -17.48
N LYS A 114 14.55 2.48 -16.28
CA LYS A 114 15.17 2.92 -15.03
C LYS A 114 15.63 1.78 -14.12
N GLY A 115 14.94 0.64 -14.16
CA GLY A 115 15.22 -0.50 -13.27
C GLY A 115 14.74 -0.26 -11.84
N VAL A 116 15.49 -0.78 -10.87
CA VAL A 116 15.15 -0.74 -9.44
C VAL A 116 15.48 0.63 -8.84
N GLU A 117 14.46 1.40 -8.51
CA GLU A 117 14.60 2.73 -7.92
C GLU A 117 14.46 2.71 -6.38
N ALA A 118 14.89 3.78 -5.71
CA ALA A 118 15.00 3.83 -4.25
C ALA A 118 13.69 3.49 -3.50
N GLN A 119 12.55 4.00 -3.97
CA GLN A 119 11.26 3.71 -3.34
C GLN A 119 10.86 2.24 -3.50
N THR A 120 11.15 1.65 -4.64
CA THR A 120 10.93 0.21 -4.89
C THR A 120 11.65 -0.65 -3.87
N ARG A 121 12.95 -0.35 -3.58
CA ARG A 121 13.73 -1.07 -2.56
C ARG A 121 13.10 -0.99 -1.17
N LYS A 122 12.63 0.21 -0.78
CA LYS A 122 11.97 0.40 0.52
C LYS A 122 10.69 -0.43 0.64
N LEU A 123 9.83 -0.37 -0.38
CA LEU A 123 8.55 -1.10 -0.38
C LEU A 123 8.73 -2.61 -0.49
N PHE A 124 9.72 -3.05 -1.27
CA PHE A 124 10.08 -4.47 -1.35
C PHE A 124 10.46 -5.04 0.03
N LYS A 125 11.30 -4.33 0.80
CA LYS A 125 11.70 -4.75 2.15
C LYS A 125 10.48 -4.97 3.05
N VAL A 126 9.47 -4.12 2.96
CA VAL A 126 8.21 -4.26 3.71
C VAL A 126 7.47 -5.54 3.33
N CYS A 127 7.38 -5.84 2.04
CA CYS A 127 6.76 -7.08 1.56
C CYS A 127 7.54 -8.32 2.01
N ALA A 128 8.88 -8.26 1.89
CA ALA A 128 9.77 -9.36 2.31
C ALA A 128 9.69 -9.65 3.81
N MET A 129 9.57 -8.62 4.67
CA MET A 129 9.37 -8.79 6.13
C MET A 129 8.08 -9.55 6.47
N ARG A 130 7.11 -9.57 5.56
CA ARG A 130 5.83 -10.26 5.72
C ARG A 130 5.77 -11.60 5.01
N ASP A 131 6.81 -12.01 4.32
CA ASP A 131 6.87 -13.22 3.47
C ASP A 131 5.69 -13.33 2.49
N ILE A 132 5.19 -12.18 1.98
CA ILE A 132 4.11 -12.19 0.99
C ILE A 132 4.67 -12.37 -0.43
N PRO A 133 3.93 -13.06 -1.33
CA PRO A 133 4.30 -13.20 -2.74
C PRO A 133 4.47 -11.84 -3.42
N ILE A 134 5.55 -11.68 -4.20
CA ILE A 134 5.84 -10.47 -4.96
C ILE A 134 5.95 -10.82 -6.44
N PHE A 135 5.10 -10.20 -7.25
CA PHE A 135 5.09 -10.34 -8.71
C PHE A 135 5.64 -9.07 -9.32
N THR A 136 6.62 -9.20 -10.22
CA THR A 136 7.24 -8.04 -10.84
C THR A 136 6.68 -7.81 -12.24
N PHE A 137 6.19 -6.61 -12.50
CA PHE A 137 5.75 -6.16 -13.83
C PHE A 137 6.70 -5.08 -14.34
N ILE A 138 7.56 -5.44 -15.31
CA ILE A 138 8.47 -4.52 -15.99
C ILE A 138 7.67 -3.81 -17.08
N ASN A 139 7.34 -2.56 -16.80
CA ASN A 139 6.42 -1.72 -17.56
C ASN A 139 7.15 -0.77 -18.51
N LYS A 140 6.41 -0.23 -19.46
CA LYS A 140 6.85 0.76 -20.45
C LYS A 140 7.76 0.19 -21.53
N MET A 141 7.59 -1.08 -21.88
CA MET A 141 8.28 -1.68 -23.02
C MET A 141 7.95 -1.00 -24.37
N ASP A 142 6.92 -0.12 -24.42
CA ASP A 142 6.61 0.75 -25.54
C ASP A 142 7.60 1.91 -25.76
N ARG A 143 8.61 2.01 -24.91
CA ARG A 143 9.70 2.98 -24.99
C ARG A 143 11.05 2.28 -25.01
N GLU A 144 12.13 3.04 -25.24
CA GLU A 144 13.49 2.50 -25.08
C GLU A 144 13.64 1.94 -23.67
N ALA A 145 14.10 0.71 -23.59
CA ALA A 145 14.26 -0.08 -22.39
C ALA A 145 15.68 -0.60 -22.27
N ARG A 146 16.10 -0.91 -21.07
CA ARG A 146 17.34 -1.65 -20.80
C ARG A 146 17.19 -3.10 -21.23
N ASP A 147 18.32 -3.79 -21.32
CA ASP A 147 18.33 -5.21 -21.62
C ASP A 147 17.52 -6.01 -20.58
N PRO A 148 16.62 -6.91 -21.01
CA PRO A 148 15.79 -7.70 -20.08
C PRO A 148 16.59 -8.59 -19.12
N PHE A 149 17.74 -9.14 -19.55
CA PHE A 149 18.62 -9.94 -18.66
C PHE A 149 19.24 -9.06 -17.58
N GLU A 150 19.74 -7.86 -17.94
CA GLU A 150 20.29 -6.91 -16.98
C GLU A 150 19.22 -6.47 -15.95
N LEU A 151 17.96 -6.30 -16.37
CA LEU A 151 16.88 -5.94 -15.46
C LEU A 151 16.56 -7.06 -14.46
N CYS A 152 16.57 -8.32 -14.90
CA CYS A 152 16.40 -9.47 -14.01
C CYS A 152 17.58 -9.61 -13.03
N GLU A 153 18.82 -9.48 -13.51
CA GLU A 153 20.03 -9.51 -12.66
C GLU A 153 20.02 -8.38 -11.62
N GLU A 154 19.60 -7.17 -12.01
CA GLU A 154 19.47 -6.05 -11.08
C GLU A 154 18.42 -6.32 -9.99
N LEU A 155 17.26 -6.92 -10.35
CA LEU A 155 16.24 -7.30 -9.37
C LEU A 155 16.82 -8.30 -8.35
N GLU A 156 17.54 -9.31 -8.80
CA GLU A 156 18.17 -10.32 -7.95
C GLU A 156 19.22 -9.72 -7.02
N HIS A 157 20.12 -8.90 -7.58
CA HIS A 157 21.21 -8.30 -6.84
C HIS A 157 20.72 -7.24 -5.82
N GLU A 158 19.82 -6.34 -6.26
CA GLU A 158 19.38 -5.20 -5.45
C GLU A 158 18.34 -5.57 -4.38
N LEU A 159 17.51 -6.57 -4.67
CA LEU A 159 16.42 -6.97 -3.79
C LEU A 159 16.70 -8.27 -3.03
N GLY A 160 17.64 -9.09 -3.50
CA GLY A 160 17.98 -10.38 -2.88
C GLY A 160 16.86 -11.41 -3.02
N ILE A 161 16.11 -11.38 -4.12
CA ILE A 161 15.06 -12.33 -4.46
C ILE A 161 15.36 -12.94 -5.83
N ASP A 162 15.23 -14.26 -5.96
CA ASP A 162 15.38 -14.89 -7.26
C ASP A 162 14.25 -14.49 -8.21
N THR A 163 14.53 -14.46 -9.51
CA THR A 163 13.54 -14.09 -10.53
C THR A 163 13.28 -15.27 -11.49
N TYR A 164 12.03 -15.32 -11.98
CA TYR A 164 11.63 -16.19 -13.07
C TYR A 164 10.84 -15.38 -14.09
N ALA A 165 11.41 -15.15 -15.27
CA ALA A 165 10.70 -14.51 -16.37
C ALA A 165 9.59 -15.44 -16.89
N VAL A 166 8.34 -15.11 -16.60
CA VAL A 166 7.16 -15.87 -17.05
C VAL A 166 6.91 -15.60 -18.53
N ASN A 167 7.09 -14.36 -18.96
CA ASN A 167 7.12 -13.98 -20.36
C ASN A 167 8.42 -13.26 -20.70
N TRP A 168 8.75 -13.22 -21.99
CA TRP A 168 9.94 -12.54 -22.50
C TRP A 168 9.58 -11.54 -23.59
N PRO A 169 10.09 -10.29 -23.55
CA PRO A 169 9.68 -9.25 -24.49
C PRO A 169 10.30 -9.46 -25.88
N ILE A 170 9.56 -9.16 -26.92
CA ILE A 170 10.04 -9.19 -28.30
C ILE A 170 10.25 -7.75 -28.76
N GLY A 171 11.49 -7.29 -28.59
CA GLY A 171 11.89 -5.91 -28.83
C GLY A 171 11.42 -4.92 -27.77
N CYS A 172 11.71 -3.64 -27.97
CA CYS A 172 11.27 -2.53 -27.12
C CYS A 172 10.95 -1.29 -27.96
N GLY A 173 10.37 -0.26 -27.36
CA GLY A 173 9.99 0.95 -28.04
C GLY A 173 8.94 0.72 -29.13
N LYS A 174 9.13 1.30 -30.29
CA LYS A 174 8.27 1.09 -31.47
C LYS A 174 8.33 -0.33 -32.01
N GLU A 175 9.37 -1.04 -31.66
CA GLU A 175 9.65 -2.42 -32.08
C GLU A 175 9.13 -3.46 -31.07
N PHE A 176 8.46 -3.04 -30.01
CA PHE A 176 7.80 -3.96 -29.07
C PHE A 176 6.59 -4.59 -29.74
N LYS A 177 6.73 -5.84 -30.20
CA LYS A 177 5.72 -6.54 -31.00
C LYS A 177 4.88 -7.52 -30.20
N GLY A 178 5.38 -8.00 -29.06
CA GLY A 178 4.72 -9.02 -28.27
C GLY A 178 5.62 -9.57 -27.19
N VAL A 179 5.19 -10.67 -26.63
CA VAL A 179 5.94 -11.41 -25.61
C VAL A 179 5.95 -12.89 -25.95
N TYR A 180 7.02 -13.58 -25.56
CA TYR A 180 7.08 -15.03 -25.54
C TYR A 180 6.63 -15.52 -24.17
N ASP A 181 5.57 -16.32 -24.13
CA ASP A 181 5.09 -17.02 -22.93
C ASP A 181 5.92 -18.29 -22.72
N ARG A 182 6.74 -18.31 -21.66
CA ARG A 182 7.64 -19.43 -21.37
C ARG A 182 6.90 -20.68 -20.90
N GLN A 183 5.79 -20.51 -20.18
CA GLN A 183 5.04 -21.67 -19.63
C GLN A 183 4.31 -22.41 -20.74
N ASN A 184 3.66 -21.69 -21.64
CA ASN A 184 2.90 -22.27 -22.74
C ASN A 184 3.75 -22.45 -24.02
N ARG A 185 4.99 -21.93 -24.02
CA ARG A 185 5.92 -21.95 -25.15
C ARG A 185 5.36 -21.36 -26.42
N LYS A 186 4.65 -20.22 -26.29
CA LYS A 186 4.00 -19.52 -27.41
C LYS A 186 4.42 -18.06 -27.45
N VAL A 187 4.45 -17.51 -28.65
CA VAL A 187 4.56 -16.07 -28.87
C VAL A 187 3.16 -15.46 -28.87
N ILE A 188 2.96 -14.45 -28.07
CA ILE A 188 1.74 -13.62 -28.05
C ILE A 188 2.07 -12.31 -28.76
N HIS A 189 1.64 -12.20 -30.02
CA HIS A 189 1.83 -11.00 -30.82
C HIS A 189 0.66 -10.04 -30.62
N PHE A 190 0.96 -8.78 -30.29
CA PHE A 190 -0.05 -7.74 -30.03
C PHE A 190 -0.20 -6.79 -31.23
N THR A 191 -1.45 -6.50 -31.57
CA THR A 191 -1.78 -5.43 -32.52
C THR A 191 -2.56 -4.34 -31.81
N SER A 192 -2.15 -3.08 -32.02
CA SER A 192 -2.82 -1.93 -31.41
C SER A 192 -4.15 -1.66 -32.10
N ASN A 193 -5.25 -1.83 -31.37
CA ASN A 193 -6.55 -1.28 -31.74
C ASN A 193 -6.81 -0.03 -30.90
N THR A 194 -6.79 1.13 -31.51
CA THR A 194 -6.97 2.44 -30.85
C THR A 194 -8.30 2.61 -30.11
N ASN A 195 -9.27 1.72 -30.35
CA ASN A 195 -10.64 1.80 -29.79
C ASN A 195 -11.05 0.56 -28.98
N ALA A 196 -10.20 -0.45 -28.80
CA ALA A 196 -10.56 -1.69 -28.11
C ALA A 196 -10.20 -1.65 -26.62
N ARG A 197 -11.01 -2.33 -25.80
CA ARG A 197 -10.73 -2.55 -24.35
C ARG A 197 -9.43 -3.32 -24.13
N ALA A 198 -9.07 -4.22 -25.02
CA ALA A 198 -7.86 -5.04 -24.99
C ALA A 198 -7.10 -4.93 -26.32
N ALA A 199 -5.79 -5.16 -26.28
CA ALA A 199 -5.01 -5.39 -27.49
C ALA A 199 -5.50 -6.68 -28.15
N THR A 200 -5.55 -6.72 -29.47
CA THR A 200 -5.80 -7.99 -30.16
C THR A 200 -4.52 -8.83 -30.07
N ALA A 201 -4.62 -9.99 -29.46
CA ALA A 201 -3.53 -10.94 -29.32
C ALA A 201 -3.67 -12.08 -30.35
N THR A 202 -2.56 -12.46 -30.95
CA THR A 202 -2.45 -13.65 -31.82
C THR A 202 -1.37 -14.55 -31.23
N GLU A 203 -1.74 -15.79 -30.90
CA GLU A 203 -0.80 -16.81 -30.44
C GLU A 203 -0.20 -17.55 -31.63
N ILE A 204 1.12 -17.77 -31.57
CA ILE A 204 1.86 -18.48 -32.62
C ILE A 204 3.03 -19.26 -31.98
N GLU A 205 3.31 -20.44 -32.51
CA GLU A 205 4.46 -21.22 -32.04
C GLU A 205 5.79 -20.55 -32.48
N PRO A 206 6.85 -20.59 -31.66
CA PRO A 206 8.15 -19.97 -31.99
C PRO A 206 8.77 -20.52 -33.28
N ASP A 207 8.50 -21.79 -33.56
CA ASP A 207 9.06 -22.51 -34.75
C ASP A 207 8.24 -22.25 -36.01
N ASP A 208 7.06 -21.68 -35.91
CA ASP A 208 6.21 -21.40 -37.07
C ASP A 208 6.90 -20.39 -38.00
N PRO A 209 7.07 -20.71 -39.29
CA PRO A 209 7.62 -19.77 -40.28
C PRO A 209 6.88 -18.43 -40.35
N ALA A 210 5.56 -18.42 -40.13
CA ALA A 210 4.74 -17.22 -40.15
C ALA A 210 5.13 -16.20 -39.06
N LEU A 211 5.84 -16.63 -38.00
CA LEU A 211 6.35 -15.72 -36.99
C LEU A 211 7.34 -14.71 -37.58
N ALA A 212 8.20 -15.14 -38.51
CA ALA A 212 9.13 -14.25 -39.18
C ALA A 212 8.45 -13.13 -39.98
N ASP A 213 7.26 -13.40 -40.55
CA ASP A 213 6.48 -12.40 -41.27
C ASP A 213 5.86 -11.35 -40.31
N LEU A 214 5.57 -11.75 -39.06
CA LEU A 214 4.96 -10.88 -38.04
C LEU A 214 5.97 -9.98 -37.33
N ILE A 215 7.11 -10.55 -36.91
CA ILE A 215 8.10 -9.84 -36.07
C ILE A 215 9.39 -9.49 -36.80
N GLY A 216 9.64 -10.07 -37.97
CA GLY A 216 10.89 -9.97 -38.73
C GLY A 216 11.83 -11.16 -38.47
N ALA A 217 12.62 -11.56 -39.49
CA ALA A 217 13.53 -12.71 -39.41
C ALA A 217 14.60 -12.51 -38.31
N ASP A 218 15.22 -11.32 -38.27
CA ASP A 218 16.28 -11.00 -37.32
C ASP A 218 15.81 -11.11 -35.86
N LYS A 219 14.58 -10.61 -35.59
CA LYS A 219 13.99 -10.69 -34.25
C LYS A 219 13.59 -12.10 -33.86
N ARG A 220 13.16 -12.90 -34.83
CA ARG A 220 12.89 -14.31 -34.59
C ARG A 220 14.17 -15.05 -34.20
N GLU A 221 15.27 -14.82 -34.93
CA GLU A 221 16.58 -15.43 -34.62
C GLU A 221 17.07 -14.98 -33.24
N GLN A 222 16.98 -13.69 -32.93
CA GLN A 222 17.31 -13.17 -31.61
C GLN A 222 16.47 -13.83 -30.52
N LEU A 223 15.14 -13.89 -30.67
CA LEU A 223 14.23 -14.51 -29.73
C LEU A 223 14.60 -15.99 -29.47
N MET A 224 14.91 -16.76 -30.52
CA MET A 224 15.29 -18.15 -30.37
C MET A 224 16.59 -18.32 -29.55
N GLY A 225 17.59 -17.45 -29.77
CA GLY A 225 18.80 -17.43 -28.95
C GLY A 225 18.53 -17.03 -27.49
N GLU A 226 17.67 -16.07 -27.26
CA GLU A 226 17.28 -15.65 -25.91
C GLU A 226 16.49 -16.73 -25.16
N ILE A 227 15.60 -17.48 -25.85
CA ILE A 227 14.88 -18.64 -25.29
C ILE A 227 15.86 -19.71 -24.84
N GLU A 228 16.88 -20.03 -25.67
CA GLU A 228 17.91 -21.01 -25.32
C GLU A 228 18.69 -20.58 -24.08
N LEU A 229 19.06 -19.31 -23.96
CA LEU A 229 19.70 -18.73 -22.78
C LEU A 229 18.81 -18.82 -21.53
N LEU A 230 17.53 -18.47 -21.67
CA LEU A 230 16.57 -18.54 -20.57
C LEU A 230 16.37 -19.98 -20.07
N ASP A 231 16.29 -20.96 -20.98
CA ASP A 231 16.12 -22.36 -20.61
C ASP A 231 17.40 -22.95 -19.98
N GLY A 232 18.57 -22.40 -20.33
CA GLY A 232 19.86 -22.88 -19.82
C GLY A 232 20.38 -22.21 -18.55
N ALA A 233 20.04 -20.94 -18.32
CA ALA A 233 20.63 -20.10 -17.27
C ALA A 233 19.70 -19.66 -16.16
N SER A 234 18.37 -19.71 -16.37
CA SER A 234 17.42 -19.27 -15.35
C SER A 234 17.09 -20.38 -14.34
N CYS A 235 16.68 -19.98 -13.12
CA CYS A 235 16.16 -20.93 -12.15
C CYS A 235 14.86 -21.58 -12.64
N ASP A 236 14.57 -22.79 -12.14
CA ASP A 236 13.30 -23.45 -12.39
C ASP A 236 12.15 -22.72 -11.71
N PHE A 237 10.98 -22.76 -12.36
CA PHE A 237 9.76 -22.21 -11.74
C PHE A 237 9.32 -23.08 -10.57
N ASP A 238 9.19 -22.46 -9.40
CA ASP A 238 8.72 -23.10 -8.17
C ASP A 238 7.64 -22.24 -7.51
N LEU A 239 6.40 -22.72 -7.61
CA LEU A 239 5.23 -22.02 -7.07
C LEU A 239 5.27 -21.86 -5.54
N GLU A 240 5.85 -22.82 -4.81
CA GLU A 240 5.99 -22.71 -3.36
C GLU A 240 7.00 -21.62 -2.98
N ARG A 241 8.10 -21.48 -3.71
CA ARG A 241 9.02 -20.36 -3.52
C ARG A 241 8.37 -19.01 -3.82
N VAL A 242 7.50 -18.94 -4.85
CA VAL A 242 6.70 -17.74 -5.14
C VAL A 242 5.80 -17.41 -3.96
N ARG A 243 5.05 -18.39 -3.44
CA ARG A 243 4.12 -18.21 -2.31
C ARG A 243 4.79 -17.72 -1.03
N HIS A 244 6.05 -18.06 -0.84
CA HIS A 244 6.85 -17.63 0.31
C HIS A 244 7.73 -16.39 0.03
N GLY A 245 7.50 -15.68 -1.08
CA GLY A 245 8.24 -14.46 -1.42
C GLY A 245 9.74 -14.68 -1.65
N LYS A 246 10.16 -15.88 -2.07
CA LYS A 246 11.56 -16.24 -2.37
C LYS A 246 11.89 -16.27 -3.85
N LEU A 247 10.88 -16.28 -4.69
CA LEU A 247 10.96 -16.20 -6.15
C LEU A 247 9.93 -15.20 -6.65
N SER A 248 10.36 -14.23 -7.44
CA SER A 248 9.46 -13.28 -8.09
C SER A 248 9.20 -13.68 -9.54
N PRO A 249 7.96 -14.02 -9.91
CA PRO A 249 7.58 -14.11 -11.32
C PRO A 249 7.69 -12.72 -11.97
N VAL A 250 8.45 -12.64 -13.08
CA VAL A 250 8.69 -11.40 -13.81
C VAL A 250 7.90 -11.41 -15.12
N PHE A 251 7.20 -10.32 -15.38
CA PHE A 251 6.42 -10.08 -16.59
C PHE A 251 6.86 -8.79 -17.26
N PHE A 252 7.00 -8.81 -18.57
CA PHE A 252 7.30 -7.64 -19.38
C PHE A 252 6.05 -7.18 -20.13
N GLY A 253 5.84 -5.87 -20.19
CA GLY A 253 4.68 -5.34 -20.90
C GLY A 253 4.61 -3.81 -20.95
N SER A 254 3.49 -3.31 -21.43
CA SER A 254 3.17 -1.88 -21.44
C SER A 254 1.73 -1.65 -21.02
N ALA A 255 1.56 -1.06 -19.86
CA ALA A 255 0.24 -0.65 -19.37
C ALA A 255 -0.41 0.40 -20.30
N LEU A 256 0.39 1.24 -20.97
CA LEU A 256 -0.13 2.26 -21.89
C LEU A 256 -0.80 1.65 -23.11
N THR A 257 -0.16 0.68 -23.74
CA THR A 257 -0.61 0.03 -24.98
C THR A 257 -1.50 -1.19 -24.73
N ASN A 258 -1.66 -1.64 -23.48
CA ASN A 258 -2.31 -2.89 -23.05
C ASN A 258 -1.53 -4.16 -23.44
N PHE A 259 -0.30 -4.06 -23.89
CA PHE A 259 0.48 -5.21 -24.31
C PHE A 259 1.00 -5.97 -23.08
N GLY A 260 0.68 -7.26 -22.99
CA GLY A 260 1.08 -8.13 -21.89
C GLY A 260 0.30 -7.94 -20.57
N VAL A 261 -0.68 -7.02 -20.50
CA VAL A 261 -1.40 -6.73 -19.25
C VAL A 261 -2.44 -7.80 -18.91
N GLU A 262 -3.23 -8.23 -19.88
CA GLU A 262 -4.24 -9.27 -19.68
C GLU A 262 -3.62 -10.62 -19.36
N PRO A 263 -2.63 -11.13 -20.13
CA PRO A 263 -1.90 -12.35 -19.76
C PRO A 263 -1.24 -12.28 -18.39
N PHE A 264 -0.71 -11.10 -18.02
CA PHE A 264 -0.18 -10.91 -16.66
C PHE A 264 -1.28 -11.08 -15.60
N LEU A 265 -2.44 -10.47 -15.76
CA LEU A 265 -3.51 -10.55 -14.77
C LEU A 265 -3.99 -12.01 -14.60
N GLU A 266 -4.17 -12.74 -15.70
CA GLU A 266 -4.60 -14.14 -15.68
C GLU A 266 -3.60 -15.04 -14.95
N GLU A 267 -2.32 -14.99 -15.31
CA GLU A 267 -1.28 -15.80 -14.67
C GLU A 267 -1.05 -15.38 -13.22
N PHE A 268 -1.07 -14.09 -12.92
CA PHE A 268 -1.01 -13.57 -11.55
C PHE A 268 -2.12 -14.18 -10.67
N LEU A 269 -3.37 -14.18 -11.15
CA LEU A 269 -4.50 -14.73 -10.39
C LEU A 269 -4.40 -16.25 -10.15
N ARG A 270 -3.79 -16.98 -11.09
CA ARG A 270 -3.55 -18.44 -10.97
C ARG A 270 -2.43 -18.74 -9.97
N MET A 271 -1.37 -17.94 -9.95
CA MET A 271 -0.20 -18.14 -9.07
C MET A 271 -0.43 -17.65 -7.64
N THR A 272 -1.31 -16.64 -7.44
CA THR A 272 -1.59 -16.09 -6.11
C THR A 272 -2.40 -17.05 -5.26
N THR A 273 -2.25 -16.92 -3.94
CA THR A 273 -2.94 -17.75 -2.95
C THR A 273 -4.31 -17.18 -2.57
N ALA A 274 -5.14 -18.01 -1.95
CA ALA A 274 -6.25 -17.55 -1.12
C ALA A 274 -5.74 -16.63 0.01
N PRO A 275 -6.63 -15.91 0.70
CA PRO A 275 -6.24 -15.01 1.78
C PRO A 275 -5.33 -15.66 2.81
N LEU A 276 -4.24 -14.98 3.17
CA LEU A 276 -3.24 -15.47 4.09
C LEU A 276 -3.72 -15.41 5.55
N PRO A 277 -3.25 -16.33 6.41
CA PRO A 277 -3.49 -16.27 7.85
C PRO A 277 -2.79 -15.06 8.48
N ARG A 278 -3.23 -14.66 9.70
CA ARG A 278 -2.65 -13.53 10.42
C ARG A 278 -2.32 -13.89 11.87
N LYS A 279 -1.17 -13.39 12.33
CA LYS A 279 -0.72 -13.56 13.71
C LYS A 279 -1.53 -12.70 14.70
N ALA A 280 -1.78 -13.29 15.87
CA ALA A 280 -2.44 -12.68 17.02
C ALA A 280 -1.67 -13.11 18.29
N GLY A 281 -0.52 -12.48 18.54
CA GLY A 281 0.43 -12.95 19.54
C GLY A 281 1.02 -14.31 19.17
N ASP A 282 0.85 -15.29 20.04
CA ASP A 282 1.34 -16.67 19.83
C ASP A 282 0.40 -17.51 18.93
N GLU A 283 -0.81 -17.01 18.64
CA GLU A 283 -1.78 -17.70 17.81
C GLU A 283 -1.69 -17.23 16.34
N VAL A 284 -2.07 -18.11 15.42
CA VAL A 284 -2.23 -17.79 14.00
C VAL A 284 -3.69 -18.03 13.63
N ILE A 285 -4.38 -17.00 13.21
CA ILE A 285 -5.78 -17.08 12.79
C ILE A 285 -5.83 -17.41 11.32
N ASP A 286 -6.39 -18.58 11.01
CA ASP A 286 -6.55 -19.06 9.64
C ASP A 286 -7.72 -18.33 8.95
N SER A 287 -7.55 -18.01 7.67
CA SER A 287 -8.59 -17.37 6.87
C SER A 287 -9.85 -18.24 6.70
N PHE A 288 -9.70 -19.54 6.79
CA PHE A 288 -10.81 -20.51 6.71
C PHE A 288 -11.50 -20.79 8.06
N ASP A 289 -11.04 -20.20 9.17
CA ASP A 289 -11.77 -20.24 10.44
C ASP A 289 -13.19 -19.69 10.21
N PRO A 290 -14.26 -20.40 10.62
CA PRO A 290 -15.64 -19.96 10.41
C PRO A 290 -16.03 -18.72 11.22
N ASP A 291 -15.31 -18.42 12.30
CA ASP A 291 -15.56 -17.26 13.15
C ASP A 291 -15.01 -15.98 12.49
N PHE A 292 -15.86 -14.96 12.44
CA PHE A 292 -15.48 -13.65 11.90
C PHE A 292 -14.36 -13.01 12.70
N SER A 293 -13.36 -12.52 11.98
CA SER A 293 -12.39 -11.58 12.51
C SER A 293 -11.94 -10.57 11.44
N ALA A 294 -11.59 -9.38 11.88
CA ALA A 294 -11.09 -8.30 11.02
C ALA A 294 -10.17 -7.36 11.79
N PHE A 295 -9.37 -6.59 11.08
CA PHE A 295 -8.60 -5.50 11.67
C PHE A 295 -8.71 -4.21 10.85
N VAL A 296 -8.62 -3.08 11.55
CA VAL A 296 -8.63 -1.74 10.96
C VAL A 296 -7.22 -1.40 10.48
N PHE A 297 -7.05 -1.17 9.18
CA PHE A 297 -5.74 -0.77 8.64
C PHE A 297 -5.70 0.68 8.16
N LYS A 298 -6.87 1.29 7.93
CA LYS A 298 -6.98 2.67 7.45
C LYS A 298 -8.23 3.34 8.01
N ILE A 299 -8.11 4.61 8.32
CA ILE A 299 -9.24 5.49 8.65
C ILE A 299 -9.19 6.68 7.71
N GLN A 300 -10.34 7.11 7.21
CA GLN A 300 -10.45 8.24 6.31
C GLN A 300 -11.67 9.06 6.64
N ALA A 301 -11.45 10.37 6.81
CA ALA A 301 -12.51 11.32 7.10
C ALA A 301 -12.78 12.27 5.92
N ASN A 302 -13.95 12.89 5.92
CA ASN A 302 -14.36 13.95 4.99
C ASN A 302 -14.27 13.57 3.50
N MET A 303 -14.43 12.28 3.17
CA MET A 303 -14.50 11.84 1.78
C MET A 303 -15.66 12.52 1.04
N ASN A 304 -16.76 12.79 1.74
CA ASN A 304 -17.85 13.64 1.25
C ASN A 304 -17.89 14.95 2.05
N LYS A 305 -17.51 16.06 1.41
CA LYS A 305 -17.50 17.40 2.04
C LYS A 305 -18.86 17.81 2.63
N ALA A 306 -19.97 17.29 2.08
CA ALA A 306 -21.32 17.61 2.52
C ALA A 306 -21.73 16.90 3.84
N HIS A 307 -21.14 15.73 4.14
CA HIS A 307 -21.61 14.88 5.23
C HIS A 307 -20.60 14.68 6.36
N ARG A 308 -19.37 15.18 6.24
CA ARG A 308 -18.28 15.00 7.24
C ARG A 308 -18.21 13.57 7.76
N ASP A 309 -18.28 12.61 6.84
CA ASP A 309 -18.24 11.20 7.12
C ASP A 309 -16.83 10.77 7.53
N ARG A 310 -16.75 9.77 8.40
CA ARG A 310 -15.53 9.08 8.76
C ARG A 310 -15.75 7.59 8.53
N ILE A 311 -14.84 6.96 7.81
CA ILE A 311 -14.89 5.54 7.43
C ILE A 311 -13.66 4.86 7.97
N ALA A 312 -13.85 3.73 8.65
CA ALA A 312 -12.81 2.79 9.00
C ALA A 312 -12.78 1.65 7.96
N PHE A 313 -11.62 1.45 7.32
CA PHE A 313 -11.39 0.34 6.40
C PHE A 313 -10.83 -0.84 7.16
N MET A 314 -11.51 -1.97 7.02
CA MET A 314 -11.21 -3.20 7.72
C MET A 314 -10.89 -4.31 6.73
N ARG A 315 -9.82 -5.04 6.98
CA ARG A 315 -9.53 -6.30 6.31
C ARG A 315 -10.21 -7.44 7.07
N VAL A 316 -11.09 -8.17 6.42
CA VAL A 316 -11.66 -9.41 6.97
C VAL A 316 -10.59 -10.50 6.90
N VAL A 317 -10.18 -11.02 8.05
CA VAL A 317 -9.10 -12.02 8.17
C VAL A 317 -9.67 -13.43 8.11
N SER A 318 -10.76 -13.70 8.84
CA SER A 318 -11.38 -15.02 8.89
C SER A 318 -12.91 -14.96 8.82
N GLY A 319 -13.51 -16.05 8.41
CA GLY A 319 -14.94 -16.26 8.42
C GLY A 319 -15.74 -15.36 7.49
N LYS A 320 -16.97 -15.08 7.91
CA LYS A 320 -17.95 -14.29 7.18
C LYS A 320 -18.43 -13.10 8.02
N PHE A 321 -18.35 -11.93 7.47
CA PHE A 321 -19.05 -10.74 7.96
C PHE A 321 -20.51 -10.76 7.47
N GLU A 322 -21.44 -10.43 8.34
CA GLU A 322 -22.85 -10.20 8.03
C GLU A 322 -23.28 -8.84 8.59
N ALA A 323 -23.99 -8.05 7.78
CA ALA A 323 -24.52 -6.77 8.22
C ALA A 323 -25.45 -6.94 9.44
N ASP A 324 -25.50 -5.92 10.30
CA ASP A 324 -26.29 -5.88 11.53
C ASP A 324 -25.93 -6.93 12.60
N ARG A 325 -24.97 -7.81 12.34
CA ARG A 325 -24.48 -8.75 13.32
C ARG A 325 -23.61 -8.07 14.37
N GLU A 326 -23.74 -8.50 15.62
CA GLU A 326 -22.92 -8.01 16.72
C GLU A 326 -21.50 -8.56 16.62
N VAL A 327 -20.51 -7.68 16.75
CA VAL A 327 -19.09 -8.03 16.80
C VAL A 327 -18.47 -7.49 18.09
N TYR A 328 -17.35 -8.07 18.51
CA TYR A 328 -16.61 -7.63 19.66
C TYR A 328 -15.42 -6.76 19.23
N HIS A 329 -15.38 -5.51 19.68
CA HIS A 329 -14.24 -4.59 19.52
C HIS A 329 -13.26 -4.82 20.66
N VAL A 330 -12.11 -5.42 20.35
CA VAL A 330 -11.18 -5.95 21.36
C VAL A 330 -10.57 -4.84 22.20
N GLN A 331 -9.97 -3.82 21.58
CA GLN A 331 -9.34 -2.68 22.26
C GLN A 331 -10.37 -1.84 23.02
N GLY A 332 -11.55 -1.67 22.46
CA GLY A 332 -12.68 -0.97 23.11
C GLY A 332 -13.39 -1.79 24.18
N LYS A 333 -13.06 -3.07 24.35
CA LYS A 333 -13.64 -4.01 25.34
C LYS A 333 -15.17 -4.03 25.34
N LYS A 334 -15.80 -3.87 24.16
CA LYS A 334 -17.25 -3.75 24.04
C LYS A 334 -17.77 -4.46 22.79
N LYS A 335 -19.05 -4.84 22.86
CA LYS A 335 -19.80 -5.33 21.70
C LYS A 335 -20.36 -4.14 20.94
N ILE A 336 -20.28 -4.18 19.63
CA ILE A 336 -20.75 -3.13 18.73
C ILE A 336 -21.46 -3.75 17.53
N ARG A 337 -22.30 -2.95 16.86
CA ARG A 337 -22.80 -3.27 15.52
C ARG A 337 -22.17 -2.36 14.51
N LEU A 338 -21.68 -2.93 13.41
CA LEU A 338 -21.05 -2.16 12.36
C LEU A 338 -22.14 -1.52 11.48
N SER A 339 -22.15 -0.19 11.47
CA SER A 339 -23.18 0.58 10.76
C SER A 339 -22.76 0.83 9.32
N ARG A 340 -23.71 0.64 8.40
CA ARG A 340 -23.58 0.94 6.97
C ARG A 340 -22.29 0.39 6.37
N PRO A 341 -22.06 -0.94 6.43
CA PRO A 341 -20.90 -1.53 5.80
C PRO A 341 -20.96 -1.27 4.30
N GLN A 342 -19.85 -0.81 3.76
CA GLN A 342 -19.73 -0.41 2.36
C GLN A 342 -18.55 -1.13 1.72
N GLN A 343 -18.69 -1.40 0.45
CA GLN A 343 -17.62 -1.86 -0.42
C GLN A 343 -17.37 -0.81 -1.49
N LEU A 344 -16.12 -0.61 -1.84
CA LEU A 344 -15.76 0.36 -2.86
C LEU A 344 -15.64 -0.37 -4.20
N MET A 345 -16.64 -0.15 -5.06
CA MET A 345 -16.65 -0.62 -6.44
C MET A 345 -16.16 0.52 -7.34
N ALA A 346 -14.86 0.53 -7.62
CA ALA A 346 -14.23 1.63 -8.35
C ALA A 346 -14.52 3.00 -7.72
N ALA A 347 -15.33 3.84 -8.34
CA ALA A 347 -15.70 5.18 -7.84
C ALA A 347 -16.99 5.21 -7.02
N GLU A 348 -17.73 4.10 -6.96
CA GLU A 348 -19.04 4.03 -6.32
C GLU A 348 -18.97 3.24 -5.01
N ARG A 349 -19.81 3.61 -4.05
CA ARG A 349 -19.95 2.93 -2.78
C ARG A 349 -21.23 2.12 -2.79
N GLU A 350 -21.12 0.83 -2.60
CA GLU A 350 -22.26 -0.05 -2.42
C GLU A 350 -22.38 -0.50 -0.97
N ILE A 351 -23.60 -0.47 -0.44
CA ILE A 351 -23.91 -1.06 0.85
C ILE A 351 -23.90 -2.57 0.65
N ILE A 352 -23.14 -3.28 1.47
CA ILE A 352 -23.02 -4.73 1.41
C ILE A 352 -23.70 -5.39 2.61
N GLU A 353 -24.25 -6.56 2.38
CA GLU A 353 -24.84 -7.40 3.44
C GLU A 353 -23.84 -8.43 3.96
N GLU A 354 -22.89 -8.85 3.13
CA GLU A 354 -21.95 -9.93 3.41
C GLU A 354 -20.55 -9.59 2.88
N ALA A 355 -19.53 -10.05 3.63
CA ALA A 355 -18.14 -10.08 3.18
C ALA A 355 -17.43 -11.30 3.78
N TYR A 356 -16.34 -11.72 3.17
CA TYR A 356 -15.64 -12.94 3.53
C TYR A 356 -14.16 -12.66 3.77
N ALA A 357 -13.47 -13.60 4.40
CA ALA A 357 -12.03 -13.51 4.57
C ALA A 357 -11.36 -13.17 3.22
N GLY A 358 -10.53 -12.16 3.21
CA GLY A 358 -9.95 -11.58 2.01
C GLY A 358 -10.57 -10.25 1.59
N ASP A 359 -11.83 -9.99 1.90
CA ASP A 359 -12.47 -8.74 1.52
C ASP A 359 -12.02 -7.55 2.39
N ILE A 360 -12.17 -6.38 1.80
CA ILE A 360 -12.02 -5.10 2.51
C ILE A 360 -13.37 -4.43 2.58
N ILE A 361 -13.78 -4.07 3.78
CA ILE A 361 -15.02 -3.36 4.05
C ILE A 361 -14.73 -1.99 4.66
N GLY A 362 -15.48 -0.99 4.25
CA GLY A 362 -15.52 0.31 4.89
C GLY A 362 -16.76 0.40 5.80
N VAL A 363 -16.59 0.80 7.04
CA VAL A 363 -17.70 1.00 7.96
C VAL A 363 -17.74 2.44 8.46
N PHE A 364 -18.92 2.97 8.67
CA PHE A 364 -19.06 4.28 9.30
C PHE A 364 -18.44 4.25 10.70
N ASP A 365 -17.55 5.19 10.97
CA ASP A 365 -16.86 5.31 12.24
C ASP A 365 -17.34 6.58 13.01
N PRO A 366 -18.06 6.42 14.11
CA PRO A 366 -18.42 7.56 14.97
C PRO A 366 -17.24 8.11 15.79
N GLY A 367 -16.00 7.71 15.50
CA GLY A 367 -14.79 8.10 16.23
C GLY A 367 -14.35 7.09 17.30
N ILE A 368 -14.74 5.82 17.14
CA ILE A 368 -14.41 4.76 18.11
C ILE A 368 -13.28 3.84 17.68
N PHE A 369 -12.91 3.88 16.41
CA PHE A 369 -11.86 3.02 15.87
C PHE A 369 -10.51 3.73 15.78
N SER A 370 -9.47 2.95 15.98
CA SER A 370 -8.08 3.31 15.72
C SER A 370 -7.45 2.33 14.72
N ILE A 371 -6.42 2.78 14.00
CA ILE A 371 -5.62 1.89 13.14
C ILE A 371 -4.97 0.82 14.01
N GLY A 372 -5.10 -0.45 13.60
CA GLY A 372 -4.65 -1.61 14.35
C GLY A 372 -5.72 -2.27 15.23
N ASP A 373 -6.91 -1.68 15.34
CA ASP A 373 -8.00 -2.28 16.13
C ASP A 373 -8.45 -3.61 15.56
N THR A 374 -8.71 -4.56 16.46
CA THR A 374 -9.20 -5.91 16.15
C THR A 374 -10.68 -6.02 16.45
N LEU A 375 -11.40 -6.62 15.51
CA LEU A 375 -12.78 -7.02 15.67
C LEU A 375 -12.90 -8.52 15.51
N CYS A 376 -13.70 -9.17 16.34
CA CYS A 376 -13.92 -10.62 16.26
C CYS A 376 -15.36 -10.98 16.61
N ALA A 377 -15.72 -12.24 16.34
CA ALA A 377 -17.01 -12.78 16.75
C ALA A 377 -17.18 -12.68 18.27
N PRO A 378 -18.43 -12.45 18.79
CA PRO A 378 -18.67 -12.41 20.22
C PRO A 378 -18.21 -13.68 20.90
N GLY A 379 -17.42 -13.55 21.97
CA GLY A 379 -16.84 -14.68 22.71
C GLY A 379 -15.36 -14.95 22.40
N LYS A 380 -14.84 -14.45 21.30
CA LYS A 380 -13.40 -14.44 20.97
C LYS A 380 -12.76 -13.16 21.51
N LYS A 381 -11.50 -13.21 21.94
CA LYS A 381 -10.81 -12.09 22.58
C LYS A 381 -9.33 -11.96 22.18
N PHE A 382 -8.90 -12.62 21.10
CA PHE A 382 -7.54 -12.42 20.61
C PHE A 382 -7.39 -11.02 20.00
N GLN A 383 -6.17 -10.54 19.99
CA GLN A 383 -5.79 -9.27 19.39
C GLN A 383 -4.73 -9.52 18.32
N PHE A 384 -4.96 -9.04 17.10
CA PHE A 384 -3.93 -9.11 16.05
C PHE A 384 -2.71 -8.28 16.43
N ASP A 385 -1.56 -8.72 15.94
CA ASP A 385 -0.32 -7.98 16.12
C ASP A 385 -0.48 -6.54 15.62
N PRO A 386 0.00 -5.56 16.38
CA PRO A 386 -0.16 -4.15 16.06
C PRO A 386 0.51 -3.81 14.73
N ILE A 387 -0.03 -2.80 14.06
CA ILE A 387 0.62 -2.21 12.88
C ILE A 387 1.69 -1.25 13.40
N PRO A 388 2.97 -1.46 13.08
CA PRO A 388 4.05 -0.58 13.53
C PRO A 388 3.85 0.87 13.05
N THR A 389 4.20 1.81 13.89
CA THR A 389 4.24 3.24 13.56
C THR A 389 5.69 3.66 13.36
N PHE A 390 6.00 4.25 12.20
CA PHE A 390 7.34 4.73 11.89
C PHE A 390 7.64 6.07 12.56
N ALA A 391 8.90 6.29 12.89
CA ALA A 391 9.34 7.58 13.39
C ALA A 391 9.27 8.63 12.27
N PRO A 392 8.72 9.83 12.53
CA PRO A 392 8.84 10.96 11.63
C PRO A 392 10.29 11.43 11.51
N GLU A 393 10.60 12.02 10.34
CA GLU A 393 11.92 12.56 10.02
C GLU A 393 11.93 14.10 9.98
N HIS A 394 10.73 14.74 9.91
CA HIS A 394 10.58 16.19 9.85
C HIS A 394 9.55 16.66 10.86
N PHE A 395 9.84 17.79 11.50
CA PHE A 395 9.01 18.33 12.56
C PHE A 395 8.73 19.80 12.39
N GLU A 396 7.47 20.19 12.54
CA GLU A 396 7.04 21.58 12.60
C GLU A 396 6.18 21.84 13.83
N ARG A 397 6.31 23.03 14.40
CA ARG A 397 5.37 23.56 15.37
C ARG A 397 4.30 24.32 14.62
N ILE A 398 3.05 24.01 14.88
CA ILE A 398 1.92 24.64 14.21
C ILE A 398 0.93 25.25 15.19
N ARG A 399 0.30 26.33 14.77
CA ARG A 399 -0.82 26.95 15.48
C ARG A 399 -1.79 27.63 14.51
N SER A 400 -3.01 27.86 14.93
CA SER A 400 -3.97 28.65 14.15
C SER A 400 -3.53 30.13 14.12
N VAL A 401 -3.58 30.75 12.94
CA VAL A 401 -3.40 32.20 12.79
C VAL A 401 -4.51 32.95 13.51
N ASP A 402 -5.75 32.44 13.39
CA ASP A 402 -6.92 33.04 14.05
C ASP A 402 -7.24 32.24 15.34
N THR A 403 -7.07 32.89 16.49
CA THR A 403 -7.35 32.31 17.80
C THR A 403 -8.82 31.92 18.01
N MET A 404 -9.76 32.57 17.30
CA MET A 404 -11.19 32.24 17.36
C MET A 404 -11.48 30.86 16.71
N LYS A 405 -10.61 30.38 15.86
CA LYS A 405 -10.71 29.09 15.19
C LYS A 405 -9.99 27.95 15.92
N ARG A 406 -9.57 28.15 17.17
CA ARG A 406 -8.86 27.17 17.98
C ARG A 406 -9.56 25.80 18.03
N LYS A 407 -10.88 25.76 18.21
CA LYS A 407 -11.64 24.49 18.25
C LYS A 407 -11.59 23.74 16.93
N GLN A 408 -11.74 24.46 15.81
CA GLN A 408 -11.65 23.89 14.47
C GLN A 408 -10.23 23.37 14.18
N PHE A 409 -9.21 24.13 14.60
CA PHE A 409 -7.81 23.76 14.49
C PHE A 409 -7.52 22.44 15.21
N LEU A 410 -7.80 22.36 16.51
CA LEU A 410 -7.55 21.16 17.29
C LEU A 410 -8.29 19.95 16.74
N LYS A 411 -9.59 20.11 16.41
CA LYS A 411 -10.39 19.05 15.83
C LYS A 411 -9.83 18.58 14.49
N GLY A 412 -9.39 19.50 13.61
CA GLY A 412 -8.84 19.16 12.32
C GLY A 412 -7.53 18.41 12.43
N VAL A 413 -6.62 18.91 13.28
CA VAL A 413 -5.31 18.29 13.51
C VAL A 413 -5.46 16.88 14.11
N GLU A 414 -6.30 16.72 15.13
CA GLU A 414 -6.59 15.41 15.73
C GLU A 414 -7.19 14.43 14.71
N GLN A 415 -8.13 14.86 13.91
CA GLN A 415 -8.78 13.99 12.93
C GLN A 415 -7.81 13.54 11.86
N ILE A 416 -6.96 14.43 11.34
CA ILE A 416 -5.94 14.11 10.34
C ILE A 416 -4.86 13.18 10.95
N ALA A 417 -4.51 13.36 12.23
CA ALA A 417 -3.60 12.46 12.94
C ALA A 417 -4.20 11.05 13.16
N GLN A 418 -5.49 10.97 13.48
CA GLN A 418 -6.19 9.68 13.62
C GLN A 418 -6.31 8.91 12.31
N GLU A 419 -6.28 9.59 11.16
CA GLU A 419 -6.16 8.97 9.84
C GLU A 419 -4.73 8.45 9.59
N GLY A 420 -3.75 8.84 10.43
CA GLY A 420 -2.36 8.50 10.29
C GLY A 420 -1.62 9.29 9.21
N ALA A 421 -2.20 10.37 8.69
CA ALA A 421 -1.54 11.22 7.69
C ALA A 421 -0.40 12.06 8.29
N ILE A 422 -0.45 12.32 9.58
CA ILE A 422 0.56 13.03 10.39
C ILE A 422 0.63 12.39 11.77
N GLN A 423 1.72 12.64 12.49
CA GLN A 423 1.81 12.38 13.93
C GLN A 423 1.82 13.69 14.70
N ILE A 424 1.14 13.73 15.84
CA ILE A 424 1.03 14.94 16.67
C ILE A 424 1.58 14.69 18.06
N PHE A 425 2.30 15.68 18.54
CA PHE A 425 2.95 15.65 19.85
C PHE A 425 2.65 16.93 20.62
N LYS A 426 2.57 16.78 21.93
CA LYS A 426 2.45 17.91 22.87
C LYS A 426 3.62 17.86 23.87
N THR A 427 4.03 19.01 24.35
CA THR A 427 4.93 19.07 25.48
C THR A 427 4.14 18.75 26.74
N PRO A 428 4.60 17.85 27.63
CA PRO A 428 3.95 17.56 28.88
C PRO A 428 3.69 18.84 29.68
N TYR A 429 2.51 18.94 30.30
CA TYR A 429 2.08 20.07 31.12
C TYR A 429 1.91 21.41 30.38
N SER A 430 2.08 21.48 29.09
CA SER A 430 1.78 22.67 28.28
C SER A 430 0.34 22.63 27.76
N GLY A 431 -0.28 23.81 27.62
CA GLY A 431 -1.60 23.91 26.98
C GLY A 431 -1.53 23.54 25.49
N MET A 432 -2.65 23.08 24.93
CA MET A 432 -2.76 22.73 23.50
C MET A 432 -2.81 23.95 22.57
N GLU A 433 -2.11 25.02 22.85
CA GLU A 433 -2.10 26.20 21.96
C GLU A 433 -1.22 26.00 20.74
N GLU A 434 -0.16 25.24 20.92
CA GLU A 434 0.80 24.87 19.89
C GLU A 434 0.91 23.35 19.85
N VAL A 435 0.91 22.79 18.65
CA VAL A 435 1.06 21.35 18.41
C VAL A 435 2.34 21.13 17.63
N ILE A 436 3.14 20.17 18.05
CA ILE A 436 4.26 19.68 17.26
C ILE A 436 3.71 18.60 16.31
N VAL A 437 3.95 18.77 15.03
CA VAL A 437 3.61 17.80 14.00
C VAL A 437 4.87 17.15 13.47
N GLY A 438 4.86 15.82 13.42
CA GLY A 438 5.90 15.03 12.79
C GLY A 438 5.38 14.33 11.54
N VAL A 439 6.20 14.29 10.50
CA VAL A 439 5.90 13.65 9.20
C VAL A 439 7.13 12.93 8.67
N VAL A 440 6.91 11.92 7.82
CA VAL A 440 7.98 11.18 7.15
C VAL A 440 8.57 12.00 6.00
N GLY A 441 7.73 12.77 5.30
CA GLY A 441 8.16 13.62 4.20
C GLY A 441 7.46 14.98 4.19
N THR A 442 8.15 15.99 3.68
CA THR A 442 7.73 17.41 3.76
C THR A 442 6.43 17.71 3.01
N LEU A 443 6.08 16.96 1.96
CA LEU A 443 4.80 17.13 1.26
C LEU A 443 3.58 16.88 2.16
N GLN A 444 3.73 16.10 3.23
CA GLN A 444 2.63 15.88 4.19
C GLN A 444 2.25 17.17 4.92
N PHE A 445 3.18 18.11 5.15
CA PHE A 445 2.85 19.43 5.70
C PHE A 445 2.00 20.26 4.73
N ASP A 446 2.26 20.18 3.44
CA ASP A 446 1.45 20.87 2.42
C ASP A 446 0.03 20.30 2.36
N VAL A 447 -0.07 18.96 2.47
CA VAL A 447 -1.38 18.27 2.52
C VAL A 447 -2.14 18.67 3.79
N LEU A 448 -1.46 18.71 4.93
CA LEU A 448 -2.04 19.16 6.20
C LEU A 448 -2.60 20.59 6.09
N GLU A 449 -1.79 21.54 5.58
CA GLU A 449 -2.19 22.93 5.40
C GLU A 449 -3.39 23.04 4.45
N TYR A 450 -3.34 22.36 3.31
CA TYR A 450 -4.44 22.32 2.35
C TYR A 450 -5.73 21.80 2.98
N ARG A 451 -5.66 20.68 3.71
CA ARG A 451 -6.82 20.06 4.35
C ARG A 451 -7.40 20.93 5.46
N LEU A 452 -6.57 21.51 6.33
CA LEU A 452 -7.05 22.42 7.39
C LEU A 452 -7.72 23.66 6.81
N ARG A 453 -7.19 24.21 5.71
CA ARG A 453 -7.82 25.33 5.00
C ARG A 453 -9.14 24.93 4.34
N SER A 454 -9.15 23.84 3.58
CA SER A 454 -10.30 23.45 2.74
C SER A 454 -11.43 22.76 3.51
N GLU A 455 -11.13 22.00 4.56
CA GLU A 455 -12.09 21.19 5.32
C GLU A 455 -12.53 21.85 6.63
N TYR A 456 -11.63 22.61 7.28
CA TYR A 456 -11.86 23.22 8.59
C TYR A 456 -11.85 24.75 8.57
N ASN A 457 -11.54 25.37 7.43
CA ASN A 457 -11.42 26.82 7.28
C ASN A 457 -10.41 27.44 8.27
N VAL A 458 -9.26 26.79 8.45
CA VAL A 458 -8.18 27.20 9.37
C VAL A 458 -6.93 27.50 8.57
N GLU A 459 -6.33 28.66 8.85
CA GLU A 459 -5.00 29.03 8.35
C GLU A 459 -3.94 28.77 9.42
N LEU A 460 -2.77 28.26 8.99
CA LEU A 460 -1.68 27.86 9.86
C LEU A 460 -0.55 28.89 9.90
N TYR A 461 -0.02 29.09 11.09
CA TYR A 461 1.35 29.53 11.29
C TYR A 461 2.22 28.30 11.53
N LYS A 462 3.35 28.18 10.82
CA LYS A 462 4.25 27.05 10.85
C LYS A 462 5.67 27.51 11.21
N GLU A 463 6.34 26.76 12.05
CA GLU A 463 7.74 26.98 12.45
C GLU A 463 8.47 25.63 12.40
N GLY A 464 9.50 25.53 11.55
CA GLY A 464 10.34 24.34 11.46
C GLY A 464 11.11 24.10 12.76
N LEU A 465 11.19 22.84 13.18
CA LEU A 465 11.94 22.44 14.37
C LEU A 465 13.19 21.65 13.96
N PRO A 466 14.29 21.72 14.73
CA PRO A 466 15.57 21.12 14.37
C PRO A 466 15.66 19.62 14.70
N TYR A 467 14.53 18.95 14.88
CA TYR A 467 14.52 17.52 15.21
C TYR A 467 14.46 16.68 13.93
N GLU A 468 15.20 15.57 13.93
CA GLU A 468 15.27 14.61 12.83
C GLU A 468 14.93 13.19 13.28
N TYR A 469 14.97 12.92 14.60
CA TYR A 469 14.77 11.59 15.16
C TYR A 469 13.72 11.62 16.25
N LEU A 470 12.99 10.51 16.34
CA LEU A 470 12.03 10.26 17.40
C LEU A 470 12.25 8.85 17.95
N ARG A 471 12.13 8.69 19.27
CA ARG A 471 12.20 7.39 19.95
C ARG A 471 11.07 7.26 20.97
N TRP A 472 10.44 6.09 20.99
CA TRP A 472 9.43 5.75 22.00
C TRP A 472 10.10 5.31 23.28
N ILE A 473 9.61 5.82 24.42
CA ILE A 473 10.04 5.35 25.73
C ILE A 473 9.29 4.06 26.04
N VAL A 474 10.02 2.95 26.14
CA VAL A 474 9.44 1.64 26.49
C VAL A 474 9.29 1.58 28.00
N LYS A 475 8.06 1.39 28.48
CA LYS A 475 7.78 1.14 29.90
C LYS A 475 7.82 -0.36 30.17
N GLU A 476 8.58 -0.78 31.19
CA GLU A 476 8.57 -2.18 31.65
C GLU A 476 7.26 -2.53 32.36
N ASP A 477 6.61 -1.55 33.00
CA ASP A 477 5.31 -1.65 33.65
C ASP A 477 4.36 -0.61 33.03
N GLU A 478 3.25 -1.06 32.47
CA GLU A 478 2.23 -0.18 31.86
C GLU A 478 1.62 0.81 32.86
N ASP A 479 1.57 0.43 34.16
CA ASP A 479 1.04 1.26 35.25
C ASP A 479 2.10 2.21 35.85
N ALA A 480 3.36 2.19 35.37
CA ALA A 480 4.40 3.09 35.85
C ALA A 480 4.02 4.56 35.62
N PRO A 481 4.28 5.46 36.56
CA PRO A 481 3.98 6.88 36.43
C PRO A 481 4.71 7.48 35.21
N ALA A 482 4.11 8.51 34.63
CA ALA A 482 4.72 9.26 33.54
C ALA A 482 6.02 9.91 34.02
N LEU A 483 7.08 9.77 33.22
CA LEU A 483 8.35 10.43 33.46
C LEU A 483 8.20 11.94 33.30
N LYS A 484 8.89 12.69 34.15
CA LYS A 484 8.98 14.13 33.98
C LYS A 484 10.35 14.48 33.34
N GLU A 485 10.40 15.63 32.67
CA GLU A 485 11.64 16.09 32.05
C GLU A 485 12.77 16.27 33.08
N GLU A 486 12.43 16.65 34.31
CA GLU A 486 13.37 16.77 35.45
C GLU A 486 13.96 15.42 35.93
N ASP A 487 13.32 14.30 35.62
CA ASP A 487 13.77 12.95 35.97
C ASP A 487 14.77 12.38 34.95
N LEU A 488 14.94 13.07 33.79
CA LEU A 488 15.76 12.65 32.68
C LEU A 488 16.99 13.56 32.52
N LEU A 489 18.11 12.97 32.22
CA LEU A 489 19.26 13.71 31.74
C LEU A 489 19.14 13.89 30.25
N LEU A 490 18.72 15.08 29.80
CA LEU A 490 18.54 15.42 28.39
C LEU A 490 19.52 16.52 27.97
N PRO A 491 20.14 16.40 26.78
CA PRO A 491 20.88 17.50 26.20
C PRO A 491 19.90 18.56 25.64
N ASN A 492 20.41 19.78 25.36
CA ASN A 492 19.57 20.89 24.89
C ASN A 492 18.87 20.66 23.53
N ASP A 493 19.33 19.66 22.77
CA ASP A 493 18.82 19.26 21.45
C ASP A 493 17.93 18.01 21.52
N ALA A 494 17.52 17.61 22.74
CA ALA A 494 16.51 16.57 22.96
C ALA A 494 15.31 17.14 23.74
N LYS A 495 14.11 16.60 23.48
CA LYS A 495 12.89 17.07 24.11
C LYS A 495 11.93 15.94 24.42
N LEU A 496 11.39 15.92 25.65
CA LEU A 496 10.31 15.01 26.04
C LEU A 496 8.97 15.52 25.47
N VAL A 497 8.23 14.63 24.82
CA VAL A 497 6.90 14.89 24.28
C VAL A 497 5.96 13.72 24.56
N GLU A 498 4.67 13.95 24.40
CA GLU A 498 3.62 12.93 24.44
C GLU A 498 2.85 12.91 23.13
N ASP A 499 2.52 11.71 22.62
CA ASP A 499 1.61 11.55 21.50
C ASP A 499 0.13 11.76 21.94
N TYR A 500 -0.79 11.69 20.98
CA TYR A 500 -2.22 11.84 21.27
C TYR A 500 -2.81 10.67 22.07
N LYS A 501 -2.11 9.53 22.18
CA LYS A 501 -2.50 8.38 23.00
C LYS A 501 -1.94 8.44 24.43
N GLY A 502 -1.07 9.43 24.71
CA GLY A 502 -0.42 9.60 26.00
C GLY A 502 0.87 8.80 26.17
N ASN A 503 1.39 8.23 25.09
CA ASN A 503 2.71 7.61 25.12
C ASN A 503 3.78 8.70 25.20
N GLN A 504 4.82 8.45 25.98
CA GLN A 504 5.96 9.35 26.10
C GLN A 504 7.06 9.02 25.10
N LEU A 505 7.61 10.05 24.48
CA LEU A 505 8.61 9.95 23.43
C LEU A 505 9.68 11.04 23.61
N LEU A 506 10.83 10.80 23.01
CA LEU A 506 11.89 11.79 22.93
C LEU A 506 12.15 12.18 21.47
N LEU A 507 12.19 13.49 21.24
CA LEU A 507 12.65 14.10 19.98
C LEU A 507 14.14 14.39 20.10
N PHE A 508 14.90 14.20 19.02
CA PHE A 508 16.35 14.44 18.98
C PHE A 508 16.73 15.15 17.68
N ALA A 509 17.68 16.07 17.75
CA ALA A 509 18.22 16.72 16.57
C ALA A 509 19.37 15.92 15.91
N SER A 510 19.96 14.95 16.61
CA SER A 510 21.06 14.17 16.06
C SER A 510 21.09 12.74 16.61
N GLN A 511 21.73 11.84 15.88
CA GLN A 511 21.96 10.47 16.35
C GLN A 511 22.89 10.40 17.56
N TRP A 512 23.82 11.36 17.67
CA TRP A 512 24.70 11.47 18.84
C TRP A 512 23.90 11.74 20.12
N SER A 513 22.88 12.59 20.06
CA SER A 513 22.03 12.91 21.21
C SER A 513 21.25 11.69 21.70
N ILE A 514 20.85 10.76 20.82
CA ILE A 514 20.22 9.50 21.18
C ILE A 514 21.19 8.66 22.02
N GLN A 515 22.40 8.46 21.52
CA GLN A 515 23.43 7.68 22.22
C GLN A 515 23.77 8.31 23.58
N TRP A 516 23.92 9.65 23.62
CA TRP A 516 24.21 10.37 24.84
C TRP A 516 23.12 10.17 25.91
N VAL A 517 21.84 10.22 25.53
CA VAL A 517 20.71 9.99 26.46
C VAL A 517 20.69 8.54 26.95
N GLN A 518 20.92 7.56 26.09
CA GLN A 518 20.97 6.15 26.47
C GLN A 518 22.11 5.86 27.45
N ASP A 519 23.28 6.46 27.24
CA ASP A 519 24.44 6.27 28.12
C ASP A 519 24.24 6.88 29.52
N ARG A 520 23.47 7.96 29.61
CA ARG A 520 23.24 8.71 30.86
C ARG A 520 22.00 8.24 31.65
N ASN A 521 21.02 7.65 30.97
CA ASN A 521 19.79 7.18 31.58
C ASN A 521 19.69 5.65 31.43
N LYS A 522 20.47 4.91 32.21
CA LYS A 522 20.63 3.45 32.09
C LYS A 522 19.34 2.63 32.25
N ASN A 523 18.32 3.21 32.88
CA ASN A 523 17.01 2.56 33.08
C ASN A 523 16.00 2.97 32.00
N LEU A 524 16.43 3.70 30.96
CA LEU A 524 15.59 4.16 29.89
C LEU A 524 15.80 3.29 28.65
N THR A 525 14.76 2.58 28.24
CA THR A 525 14.76 1.82 26.98
C THR A 525 14.05 2.63 25.91
N LEU A 526 14.72 2.82 24.77
CA LEU A 526 14.21 3.58 23.63
C LEU A 526 13.98 2.64 22.44
N ALA A 527 12.78 2.70 21.85
CA ALA A 527 12.41 1.95 20.65
C ALA A 527 12.36 2.87 19.41
N GLU A 528 12.69 2.30 18.26
CA GLU A 528 12.63 2.99 16.95
C GLU A 528 11.24 3.02 16.35
N PHE A 529 10.39 2.08 16.75
CA PHE A 529 9.03 1.92 16.22
C PHE A 529 8.02 1.94 17.37
N GLY A 530 6.89 2.59 17.14
CA GLY A 530 5.75 2.56 18.07
C GLY A 530 4.87 1.34 17.85
N GLY A 531 4.31 0.80 18.96
CA GLY A 531 3.34 -0.30 18.90
C GLY A 531 3.92 -1.69 18.76
N ALA A 532 5.22 -1.87 18.59
CA ALA A 532 5.86 -3.18 18.59
C ALA A 532 6.08 -3.66 20.04
N LYS A 533 5.58 -4.85 20.36
CA LYS A 533 6.15 -5.64 21.46
C LYS A 533 7.39 -6.32 20.88
N PHE A 534 8.56 -5.90 21.31
CA PHE A 534 9.83 -6.56 20.98
C PHE A 534 10.03 -7.76 21.87
#